data_bd7bb400c4d2f00beb73e18dfb2a47a0
#
_entry.id   bd7bb400c4d2f00beb73e18dfb2a47a0
#
_cell.length_a   1.000
_cell.length_b   1.000
_cell.length_c   1.000
_cell.angle_alpha   90.00
_cell.angle_beta   90.00
_cell.angle_gamma   90.00
#
_symmetry.space_group_name_H-M   'P 1'
#
loop_
_entity.id
_entity.type
_entity.pdbx_description
1 polymer ?
#
loop_
_entity_poly.entity_id
_entity_poly.type
_entity_poly.pdbx_seq_one_letter_code
_entity_poly.pdbx_strand_id
1 'polypeptide(L)'
;MTWNNDWVKGVDYPTWGNTEVYKKTITGGYLLAGETPKDAYMRVASTVAKRLYKPELTEKFFQYIWKGWLNLASPVLSNTGTDRGLPISCFGIDVGDSIQEIGAKNLEMMLLAKHGGGVGIGINMIRPAGAKITGNGTSDGVVPFCKIYDSTILATNQGSVRRGAASVNINIDHDDFEEWLEIREPKGDVNRQSLNLHQCAVIGDKFMRKLEEGDSTARRKWSRLLQKRKATGEPYILFKGNTNKSNPEAYKKNGLKVHMTNICSEIALHTDENHSFVCCLSSLNLTKYEEWKDTNLIYDAIWFLDGVLEEFIQKAKGLKGFENSVRSAEKGRALGLGVLGWHTYLQQNGIPFEGLQAQFETRRIFSQIKIESERASRSLAEVYGEPLWCRDTGYRNTHLRAIAPTVSNSKLSGNVSPGIEPWAANVFTEQSAKGTFIRKNKELIKVLKKVGIDTEETWNKILEDGGSIQDINNLDDWGYINKKLVYLPDTSEQDMLNGYDAVKDVFKTFKEINQLELVNQAGIRQQYIDQSVSLNLAFPSIATPKWINQVHFEAWKKGVKTLYYTRTESVLRGDVAAKAMDPDCLSCDG
;
A
#
# COMPACT_ATOMS: atom_id res chain seq x y z
N MET A 1 21.58 -21.51 2.54
CA MET A 1 21.00 -22.74 3.09
C MET A 1 19.85 -23.14 2.20
N THR A 2 19.97 -24.23 1.47
CA THR A 2 18.87 -24.82 0.69
C THR A 2 17.89 -25.43 1.69
N TRP A 3 16.73 -24.83 1.84
CA TRP A 3 15.65 -25.39 2.66
C TRP A 3 15.14 -26.66 2.00
N ASN A 4 15.31 -27.78 2.65
CA ASN A 4 14.72 -29.05 2.22
C ASN A 4 13.20 -28.99 2.53
N ASN A 5 12.36 -29.00 1.50
CA ASN A 5 10.89 -28.86 1.60
C ASN A 5 10.17 -30.20 1.87
N ASP A 6 10.88 -31.28 2.23
CA ASP A 6 10.27 -32.61 2.44
C ASP A 6 9.28 -32.67 3.61
N TRP A 7 9.35 -31.73 4.56
CA TRP A 7 8.43 -31.64 5.71
C TRP A 7 7.02 -31.09 5.34
N VAL A 8 6.84 -30.58 4.10
CA VAL A 8 5.56 -30.01 3.63
C VAL A 8 4.59 -31.06 3.10
N LYS A 9 5.04 -32.34 2.94
CA LYS A 9 4.17 -33.44 2.54
C LYS A 9 3.23 -33.80 3.69
N GLY A 10 1.91 -33.70 3.45
CA GLY A 10 0.87 -34.01 4.44
C GLY A 10 0.40 -32.82 5.28
N VAL A 11 0.88 -31.61 5.01
CA VAL A 11 0.45 -30.40 5.71
C VAL A 11 -0.93 -29.94 5.25
N ASP A 12 -1.79 -29.61 6.21
CA ASP A 12 -3.10 -29.02 5.98
C ASP A 12 -2.95 -27.57 5.47
N TYR A 13 -3.37 -27.32 4.23
CA TYR A 13 -3.45 -25.98 3.67
C TYR A 13 -4.91 -25.54 3.58
N PRO A 14 -5.20 -24.26 3.78
CA PRO A 14 -6.55 -23.77 3.48
C PRO A 14 -6.86 -24.01 2.00
N THR A 15 -8.09 -24.36 1.69
CA THR A 15 -8.51 -24.75 0.32
C THR A 15 -8.16 -23.71 -0.74
N TRP A 16 -8.25 -22.42 -0.41
CA TRP A 16 -7.87 -21.30 -1.25
C TRP A 16 -6.34 -21.10 -1.36
N GLY A 17 -5.57 -21.62 -0.41
CA GLY A 17 -4.10 -21.54 -0.33
C GLY A 17 -3.38 -22.78 -0.90
N ASN A 18 -4.08 -23.76 -1.45
CA ASN A 18 -3.46 -24.96 -2.01
C ASN A 18 -2.90 -24.71 -3.42
N THR A 19 -2.09 -23.67 -3.58
CA THR A 19 -1.40 -23.30 -4.82
C THR A 19 0.11 -23.29 -4.62
N GLU A 20 0.87 -23.55 -5.69
CA GLU A 20 2.35 -23.45 -5.64
C GLU A 20 2.83 -22.08 -5.17
N VAL A 21 2.19 -21.01 -5.66
CA VAL A 21 2.54 -19.62 -5.29
C VAL A 21 2.37 -19.39 -3.79
N TYR A 22 1.24 -19.82 -3.22
CA TYR A 22 1.03 -19.72 -1.77
C TYR A 22 2.07 -20.51 -0.98
N LYS A 23 2.23 -21.81 -1.34
CA LYS A 23 3.15 -22.71 -0.64
C LYS A 23 4.57 -22.17 -0.62
N LYS A 24 5.10 -21.74 -1.76
CA LYS A 24 6.43 -21.15 -1.86
C LYS A 24 6.54 -19.82 -1.12
N THR A 25 5.50 -19.00 -1.15
CA THR A 25 5.51 -17.72 -0.44
C THR A 25 5.52 -17.92 1.06
N ILE A 26 4.59 -18.72 1.61
CA ILE A 26 4.45 -18.88 3.06
C ILE A 26 5.67 -19.56 3.69
N THR A 27 6.26 -20.54 3.01
CA THR A 27 7.49 -21.21 3.47
C THR A 27 8.74 -20.34 3.33
N GLY A 28 8.65 -19.28 2.57
CA GLY A 28 9.75 -18.35 2.27
C GLY A 28 10.15 -17.42 3.39
N GLY A 29 9.77 -17.69 4.64
CA GLY A 29 10.20 -16.93 5.80
C GLY A 29 9.07 -16.53 6.76
N TYR A 30 7.81 -16.81 6.44
CA TYR A 30 6.68 -16.49 7.32
C TYR A 30 6.54 -17.47 8.48
N LEU A 31 6.91 -18.71 8.27
CA LEU A 31 6.80 -19.78 9.28
C LEU A 31 8.03 -19.86 10.17
N LEU A 32 7.86 -20.31 11.39
CA LEU A 32 8.96 -20.75 12.26
C LEU A 32 9.46 -22.13 11.82
N ALA A 33 10.64 -22.53 12.28
CA ALA A 33 11.16 -23.87 12.01
C ALA A 33 10.19 -24.94 12.54
N GLY A 34 9.73 -25.83 11.66
CA GLY A 34 8.77 -26.88 11.98
C GLY A 34 7.31 -26.44 12.09
N GLU A 35 7.00 -25.16 11.89
CA GLU A 35 5.64 -24.63 11.96
C GLU A 35 4.87 -24.87 10.65
N THR A 36 3.63 -25.32 10.76
CA THR A 36 2.70 -25.37 9.61
C THR A 36 1.97 -24.03 9.43
N PRO A 37 1.34 -23.76 8.27
CA PRO A 37 0.49 -22.58 8.11
C PRO A 37 -0.62 -22.49 9.17
N LYS A 38 -1.19 -23.63 9.56
CA LYS A 38 -2.23 -23.69 10.59
C LYS A 38 -1.70 -23.26 11.96
N ASP A 39 -0.50 -23.74 12.32
CA ASP A 39 0.16 -23.37 13.56
C ASP A 39 0.49 -21.88 13.59
N ALA A 40 1.01 -21.33 12.48
CA ALA A 40 1.31 -19.91 12.35
C ALA A 40 0.07 -19.04 12.54
N TYR A 41 -1.04 -19.39 11.90
CA TYR A 41 -2.29 -18.64 12.03
C TYR A 41 -2.87 -18.77 13.46
N MET A 42 -2.79 -19.96 14.07
CA MET A 42 -3.21 -20.16 15.45
C MET A 42 -2.32 -19.39 16.44
N ARG A 43 -1.00 -19.37 16.22
CA ARG A 43 -0.05 -18.58 17.01
C ARG A 43 -0.42 -17.10 17.02
N VAL A 44 -0.68 -16.54 15.86
CA VAL A 44 -1.05 -15.12 15.72
C VAL A 44 -2.40 -14.87 16.42
N ALA A 45 -3.42 -15.67 16.14
CA ALA A 45 -4.76 -15.52 16.70
C ALA A 45 -4.74 -15.60 18.24
N SER A 46 -4.06 -16.60 18.80
CA SER A 46 -3.97 -16.80 20.25
C SER A 46 -3.18 -15.70 20.95
N THR A 47 -2.08 -15.23 20.34
CA THR A 47 -1.29 -14.12 20.88
C THR A 47 -2.11 -12.83 20.95
N VAL A 48 -2.80 -12.50 19.86
CA VAL A 48 -3.64 -11.29 19.79
C VAL A 48 -4.78 -11.35 20.80
N ALA A 49 -5.49 -12.48 20.87
CA ALA A 49 -6.56 -12.68 21.84
C ALA A 49 -6.07 -12.57 23.30
N LYS A 50 -4.87 -13.10 23.59
CA LYS A 50 -4.21 -12.94 24.90
C LYS A 50 -3.87 -11.47 25.21
N ARG A 51 -3.38 -10.70 24.23
CA ARG A 51 -3.10 -9.26 24.42
C ARG A 51 -4.34 -8.43 24.69
N LEU A 52 -5.48 -8.87 24.21
CA LEU A 52 -6.78 -8.26 24.50
C LEU A 52 -7.41 -8.77 25.82
N TYR A 53 -6.76 -9.68 26.54
CA TYR A 53 -7.35 -10.37 27.69
C TYR A 53 -8.70 -11.05 27.34
N LYS A 54 -8.83 -11.53 26.09
CA LYS A 54 -10.03 -12.15 25.52
C LYS A 54 -9.68 -13.48 24.82
N PRO A 55 -9.18 -14.49 25.57
CA PRO A 55 -8.75 -15.77 24.99
C PRO A 55 -9.87 -16.49 24.21
N GLU A 56 -11.14 -16.21 24.53
CA GLU A 56 -12.31 -16.71 23.82
C GLU A 56 -12.38 -16.25 22.33
N LEU A 57 -11.68 -15.19 21.96
CA LEU A 57 -11.63 -14.71 20.58
C LEU A 57 -10.64 -15.49 19.70
N THR A 58 -9.80 -16.34 20.27
CA THR A 58 -8.75 -17.08 19.56
C THR A 58 -9.30 -17.84 18.35
N GLU A 59 -10.29 -18.69 18.59
CA GLU A 59 -10.88 -19.52 17.51
C GLU A 59 -11.52 -18.65 16.42
N LYS A 60 -12.20 -17.58 16.83
CA LYS A 60 -12.85 -16.66 15.91
C LYS A 60 -11.84 -15.95 14.99
N PHE A 61 -10.76 -15.42 15.55
CA PHE A 61 -9.67 -14.80 14.79
C PHE A 61 -8.98 -15.81 13.86
N PHE A 62 -8.70 -17.01 14.36
CA PHE A 62 -8.14 -18.09 13.55
C PHE A 62 -9.04 -18.42 12.36
N GLN A 63 -10.35 -18.56 12.55
CA GLN A 63 -11.30 -18.88 11.49
C GLN A 63 -11.34 -17.80 10.40
N TYR A 64 -11.27 -16.52 10.75
CA TYR A 64 -11.23 -15.45 9.76
C TYR A 64 -9.97 -15.49 8.88
N ILE A 65 -8.84 -15.81 9.49
CA ILE A 65 -7.57 -15.97 8.74
C ILE A 65 -7.61 -17.25 7.92
N TRP A 66 -8.06 -18.37 8.50
CA TRP A 66 -8.10 -19.67 7.83
C TRP A 66 -9.06 -19.72 6.66
N LYS A 67 -10.16 -19.01 6.70
CA LYS A 67 -11.10 -18.84 5.59
C LYS A 67 -10.57 -17.89 4.50
N GLY A 68 -9.46 -17.22 4.73
CA GLY A 68 -8.89 -16.21 3.82
C GLY A 68 -9.71 -14.93 3.74
N TRP A 69 -10.51 -14.64 4.76
CA TRP A 69 -11.32 -13.42 4.86
C TRP A 69 -10.49 -12.24 5.35
N LEU A 70 -9.67 -12.48 6.40
CA LEU A 70 -8.69 -11.54 6.94
C LEU A 70 -7.28 -11.97 6.51
N ASN A 71 -6.61 -11.13 5.75
CA ASN A 71 -5.23 -11.32 5.35
C ASN A 71 -4.31 -10.46 6.23
N LEU A 72 -3.34 -11.12 6.84
CA LEU A 72 -2.40 -10.50 7.76
C LEU A 72 -1.28 -9.79 7.00
N ALA A 73 -0.92 -8.58 7.40
CA ALA A 73 0.31 -7.96 6.92
C ALA A 73 1.52 -8.85 7.23
N SER A 74 2.54 -8.80 6.36
CA SER A 74 3.72 -9.66 6.49
C SER A 74 4.34 -9.70 7.89
N PRO A 75 4.59 -8.55 8.57
CA PRO A 75 5.14 -8.58 9.93
C PRO A 75 4.16 -9.10 10.98
N VAL A 76 2.86 -8.90 10.78
CA VAL A 76 1.84 -9.48 11.67
C VAL A 76 1.91 -10.99 11.63
N LEU A 77 1.94 -11.58 10.44
CA LEU A 77 2.01 -13.04 10.28
C LEU A 77 3.34 -13.62 10.76
N SER A 78 4.47 -13.01 10.40
CA SER A 78 5.78 -13.57 10.67
C SER A 78 6.26 -13.37 12.11
N ASN A 79 5.86 -12.28 12.79
CA ASN A 79 6.49 -11.85 14.03
C ASN A 79 5.58 -11.83 15.27
N THR A 80 4.23 -11.84 15.10
CA THR A 80 3.33 -11.88 16.25
C THR A 80 3.50 -13.18 17.03
N GLY A 81 3.70 -13.07 18.35
CA GLY A 81 3.91 -14.22 19.23
C GLY A 81 5.27 -14.92 19.04
N THR A 82 6.29 -14.24 18.51
CA THR A 82 7.64 -14.76 18.29
C THR A 82 8.69 -13.78 18.79
N ASP A 83 9.95 -14.23 18.97
CA ASP A 83 11.08 -13.36 19.29
C ASP A 83 11.81 -12.85 18.04
N ARG A 84 11.29 -13.11 16.84
CA ARG A 84 11.95 -12.78 15.54
C ARG A 84 11.99 -11.30 15.22
N GLY A 85 11.04 -10.51 15.73
CA GLY A 85 10.89 -9.10 15.41
C GLY A 85 9.59 -8.50 15.92
N LEU A 86 9.25 -7.33 15.40
CA LEU A 86 8.04 -6.61 15.77
C LEU A 86 6.90 -6.88 14.80
N PRO A 87 5.64 -6.88 15.25
CA PRO A 87 4.48 -7.15 14.38
C PRO A 87 4.10 -5.96 13.49
N ILE A 88 4.81 -4.84 13.60
CA ILE A 88 4.58 -3.62 12.81
C ILE A 88 5.84 -3.26 12.04
N SER A 89 5.67 -2.77 10.81
CA SER A 89 6.76 -2.40 9.93
C SER A 89 6.60 -1.03 9.26
N CYS A 90 5.56 -0.26 9.57
CA CYS A 90 5.32 1.06 8.99
C CYS A 90 5.58 2.15 10.03
N PHE A 91 6.65 2.92 9.80
CA PHE A 91 7.11 3.97 10.70
C PHE A 91 7.30 5.30 9.97
N GLY A 92 7.20 6.40 10.70
CA GLY A 92 7.57 7.71 10.20
C GLY A 92 8.25 8.54 11.28
N ILE A 93 9.34 9.18 10.89
CA ILE A 93 10.17 10.04 11.75
C ILE A 93 10.30 11.43 11.13
N ASP A 94 10.28 12.47 11.94
CA ASP A 94 10.53 13.84 11.50
C ASP A 94 11.88 14.31 12.00
N VAL A 95 12.64 14.98 11.14
CA VAL A 95 14.04 15.36 11.41
C VAL A 95 14.11 16.88 11.60
N GLY A 96 14.61 17.31 12.76
CA GLY A 96 14.84 18.73 13.06
C GLY A 96 16.11 19.27 12.41
N ASP A 97 16.35 20.57 12.59
CA ASP A 97 17.43 21.33 11.93
C ASP A 97 18.71 21.45 12.78
N SER A 98 19.04 20.45 13.56
CA SER A 98 20.31 20.39 14.31
C SER A 98 21.06 19.10 14.01
N ILE A 99 22.40 19.14 14.07
CA ILE A 99 23.22 17.94 13.82
C ILE A 99 22.94 16.83 14.84
N GLN A 100 22.56 17.22 16.07
CA GLN A 100 22.17 16.29 17.12
C GLN A 100 20.87 15.55 16.77
N GLU A 101 19.85 16.27 16.29
CA GLU A 101 18.58 15.68 15.89
C GLU A 101 18.74 14.83 14.62
N ILE A 102 19.46 15.31 13.61
CA ILE A 102 19.77 14.56 12.39
C ILE A 102 20.47 13.24 12.75
N GLY A 103 21.47 13.27 13.63
CA GLY A 103 22.17 12.10 14.10
C GLY A 103 21.29 11.15 14.91
N ALA A 104 20.49 11.69 15.83
CA ALA A 104 19.56 10.90 16.65
C ALA A 104 18.49 10.21 15.79
N LYS A 105 17.92 10.92 14.81
CA LYS A 105 16.92 10.35 13.89
C LYS A 105 17.53 9.36 12.90
N ASN A 106 18.79 9.52 12.51
CA ASN A 106 19.50 8.49 11.73
C ASN A 106 19.68 7.20 12.54
N LEU A 107 20.03 7.30 13.83
CA LEU A 107 20.11 6.14 14.72
C LEU A 107 18.73 5.50 14.92
N GLU A 108 17.68 6.28 15.15
CA GLU A 108 16.31 5.78 15.27
C GLU A 108 15.92 5.01 14.00
N MET A 109 16.13 5.58 12.80
CA MET A 109 15.89 4.92 11.51
C MET A 109 16.65 3.60 11.39
N MET A 110 17.94 3.58 11.74
CA MET A 110 18.78 2.37 11.71
C MET A 110 18.17 1.25 12.56
N LEU A 111 17.72 1.56 13.76
CA LEU A 111 17.13 0.59 14.69
C LEU A 111 15.76 0.10 14.19
N LEU A 112 14.92 0.98 13.65
CA LEU A 112 13.65 0.61 13.02
C LEU A 112 13.88 -0.30 11.80
N ALA A 113 14.82 0.06 10.92
CA ALA A 113 15.18 -0.73 9.73
C ALA A 113 15.73 -2.11 10.08
N LYS A 114 16.57 -2.22 11.12
CA LYS A 114 17.09 -3.50 11.64
C LYS A 114 15.96 -4.49 11.96
N HIS A 115 14.82 -4.01 12.42
CA HIS A 115 13.65 -4.84 12.73
C HIS A 115 12.70 -5.03 11.52
N GLY A 116 13.16 -4.73 10.29
CA GLY A 116 12.38 -4.88 9.05
C GLY A 116 11.38 -3.76 8.82
N GLY A 117 11.55 -2.61 9.48
CA GLY A 117 10.71 -1.43 9.32
C GLY A 117 10.92 -0.71 7.99
N GLY A 118 9.83 -0.31 7.35
CA GLY A 118 9.81 0.71 6.30
C GLY A 118 9.62 2.07 6.95
N VAL A 119 10.55 3.01 6.71
CA VAL A 119 10.58 4.29 7.42
C VAL A 119 10.36 5.46 6.47
N GLY A 120 9.30 6.24 6.69
CA GLY A 120 9.17 7.58 6.11
C GLY A 120 10.00 8.57 6.91
N ILE A 121 10.76 9.43 6.24
CA ILE A 121 11.63 10.44 6.85
C ILE A 121 11.18 11.82 6.40
N GLY A 122 10.72 12.66 7.30
CA GLY A 122 10.41 14.07 7.04
C GLY A 122 11.66 14.92 7.18
N ILE A 123 12.09 15.56 6.10
CA ILE A 123 13.30 16.43 6.10
C ILE A 123 12.96 17.90 5.91
N ASN A 124 11.70 18.26 6.08
CA ASN A 124 11.20 19.62 5.80
C ASN A 124 11.78 20.70 6.70
N MET A 125 12.24 20.33 7.89
CA MET A 125 12.77 21.28 8.89
C MET A 125 14.25 21.60 8.67
N ILE A 126 14.97 20.73 7.94
CA ILE A 126 16.40 20.95 7.64
C ILE A 126 16.53 22.18 6.74
N ARG A 127 17.40 23.11 7.13
CA ARG A 127 17.64 24.36 6.38
C ARG A 127 18.21 24.09 4.99
N PRO A 128 17.86 24.92 3.97
CA PRO A 128 18.35 24.74 2.61
C PRO A 128 19.82 25.09 2.45
N ALA A 129 20.37 24.73 1.31
CA ALA A 129 21.70 25.15 0.88
C ALA A 129 21.83 26.66 0.86
N GLY A 130 23.00 27.19 1.27
CA GLY A 130 23.26 28.61 1.38
C GLY A 130 22.72 29.28 2.66
N ALA A 131 21.87 28.62 3.44
CA ALA A 131 21.40 29.15 4.71
C ALA A 131 22.55 29.26 5.74
N LYS A 132 22.57 30.34 6.51
CA LYS A 132 23.64 30.59 7.50
C LYS A 132 23.61 29.56 8.63
N ILE A 133 24.78 29.07 9.00
CA ILE A 133 25.03 28.29 10.21
C ILE A 133 25.64 29.23 11.24
N THR A 134 25.07 29.27 12.45
CA THR A 134 25.55 30.16 13.51
C THR A 134 27.02 29.88 13.83
N GLY A 135 27.89 30.88 13.56
CA GLY A 135 29.33 30.79 13.84
C GLY A 135 30.14 29.87 12.89
N ASN A 136 29.56 29.35 11.80
CA ASN A 136 30.25 28.34 10.99
C ASN A 136 29.88 28.33 9.48
N GLY A 137 29.75 29.47 8.84
CA GLY A 137 29.53 29.54 7.38
C GLY A 137 28.11 29.25 6.95
N THR A 138 27.93 28.44 5.89
CA THR A 138 26.66 28.14 5.23
C THR A 138 26.39 26.63 5.11
N SER A 139 25.11 26.27 5.09
CA SER A 139 24.63 24.88 4.91
C SER A 139 24.79 24.40 3.47
N ASP A 140 25.08 23.14 3.28
CA ASP A 140 25.03 22.44 1.98
C ASP A 140 23.62 21.84 1.69
N GLY A 141 22.64 22.13 2.55
CA GLY A 141 21.25 21.74 2.36
C GLY A 141 20.92 20.31 2.75
N VAL A 142 19.79 19.78 2.24
CA VAL A 142 19.24 18.47 2.64
C VAL A 142 19.93 17.29 1.95
N VAL A 143 20.52 17.48 0.77
CA VAL A 143 21.03 16.38 -0.08
C VAL A 143 22.16 15.59 0.58
N PRO A 144 23.16 16.20 1.25
CA PRO A 144 24.18 15.46 1.98
C PRO A 144 23.62 14.57 3.09
N PHE A 145 22.56 15.00 3.76
CA PHE A 145 21.89 14.19 4.79
C PHE A 145 21.10 13.03 4.18
N CYS A 146 20.49 13.20 3.00
CA CYS A 146 19.90 12.09 2.26
C CYS A 146 20.95 10.99 1.98
N LYS A 147 22.19 11.36 1.66
CA LYS A 147 23.28 10.40 1.45
C LYS A 147 23.61 9.58 2.71
N ILE A 148 23.54 10.19 3.89
CA ILE A 148 23.71 9.48 5.16
C ILE A 148 22.60 8.43 5.33
N TYR A 149 21.34 8.83 5.13
CA TYR A 149 20.20 7.91 5.25
C TYR A 149 20.26 6.78 4.22
N ASP A 150 20.64 7.07 2.97
CA ASP A 150 20.84 6.08 1.91
C ASP A 150 21.86 5.00 2.32
N SER A 151 23.02 5.45 2.78
CA SER A 151 24.10 4.56 3.23
C SER A 151 23.70 3.74 4.47
N THR A 152 22.97 4.36 5.39
CA THR A 152 22.48 3.69 6.60
C THR A 152 21.48 2.58 6.25
N ILE A 153 20.51 2.83 5.38
CA ILE A 153 19.55 1.81 4.94
C ILE A 153 20.26 0.66 4.24
N LEU A 154 21.19 0.95 3.35
CA LEU A 154 21.97 -0.08 2.66
C LEU A 154 22.76 -0.95 3.65
N ALA A 155 23.40 -0.33 4.66
CA ALA A 155 24.21 -1.03 5.66
C ALA A 155 23.36 -1.91 6.61
N THR A 156 22.10 -1.52 6.91
CA THR A 156 21.23 -2.25 7.83
C THR A 156 20.51 -3.44 7.19
N ASN A 157 20.56 -3.57 5.86
CA ASN A 157 19.92 -4.66 5.11
C ASN A 157 20.69 -5.98 5.18
N GLN A 158 21.06 -6.43 6.37
CA GLN A 158 21.84 -7.65 6.58
C GLN A 158 20.99 -8.78 7.16
N GLY A 159 20.69 -9.79 6.35
CA GLY A 159 20.23 -11.11 6.83
C GLY A 159 18.81 -11.20 7.36
N SER A 160 17.95 -10.20 7.19
CA SER A 160 16.55 -10.25 7.61
C SER A 160 15.64 -10.83 6.53
N VAL A 161 14.52 -11.44 6.97
CA VAL A 161 13.45 -11.93 6.07
C VAL A 161 12.82 -10.78 5.28
N ARG A 162 12.78 -9.58 5.86
CA ARG A 162 12.32 -8.33 5.25
C ARG A 162 13.43 -7.29 5.33
N ARG A 163 13.80 -6.71 4.19
CA ARG A 163 14.80 -5.64 4.12
C ARG A 163 14.17 -4.34 4.63
N GLY A 164 14.94 -3.59 5.44
CA GLY A 164 14.58 -2.21 5.77
C GLY A 164 14.61 -1.34 4.52
N ALA A 165 13.71 -0.38 4.43
CA ALA A 165 13.69 0.60 3.35
C ALA A 165 13.24 1.96 3.88
N ALA A 166 13.60 3.04 3.20
CA ALA A 166 13.21 4.37 3.60
C ALA A 166 12.77 5.25 2.43
N SER A 167 11.87 6.19 2.74
CA SER A 167 11.50 7.27 1.83
C SER A 167 11.76 8.62 2.48
N VAL A 168 12.26 9.58 1.72
CA VAL A 168 12.43 10.96 2.18
C VAL A 168 11.30 11.84 1.65
N ASN A 169 10.69 12.59 2.57
CA ASN A 169 9.54 13.45 2.32
C ASN A 169 9.97 14.92 2.42
N ILE A 170 9.75 15.72 1.38
CA ILE A 170 10.08 17.15 1.34
C ILE A 170 8.94 17.98 0.74
N ASN A 171 8.76 19.20 1.25
CA ASN A 171 7.79 20.13 0.67
C ASN A 171 8.27 20.61 -0.71
N ILE A 172 7.33 20.70 -1.67
CA ILE A 172 7.62 21.24 -3.01
C ILE A 172 8.09 22.71 -2.97
N ASP A 173 7.73 23.42 -1.89
CA ASP A 173 8.16 24.81 -1.66
C ASP A 173 9.56 24.92 -1.03
N HIS A 174 10.19 23.82 -0.60
CA HIS A 174 11.56 23.84 -0.08
C HIS A 174 12.56 24.29 -1.15
N ASP A 175 13.55 25.11 -0.77
CA ASP A 175 14.50 25.68 -1.74
C ASP A 175 15.36 24.60 -2.41
N ASP A 176 15.71 23.52 -1.70
CA ASP A 176 16.48 22.40 -2.25
C ASP A 176 15.61 21.38 -3.03
N PHE A 177 14.31 21.62 -3.21
CA PHE A 177 13.41 20.65 -3.83
C PHE A 177 13.87 20.23 -5.23
N GLU A 178 14.37 21.15 -6.05
CA GLU A 178 14.77 20.84 -7.41
C GLU A 178 16.03 19.98 -7.45
N GLU A 179 17.00 20.20 -6.57
CA GLU A 179 18.18 19.34 -6.44
C GLU A 179 17.79 17.96 -5.85
N TRP A 180 16.96 17.97 -4.82
CA TRP A 180 16.46 16.74 -4.23
C TRP A 180 15.71 15.84 -5.23
N LEU A 181 15.04 16.38 -6.25
CA LEU A 181 14.44 15.58 -7.33
C LEU A 181 15.44 14.71 -8.10
N GLU A 182 16.71 15.10 -8.13
CA GLU A 182 17.75 14.45 -8.94
C GLU A 182 18.53 13.37 -8.16
N ILE A 183 18.38 13.25 -6.83
CA ILE A 183 19.24 12.39 -6.00
C ILE A 183 19.21 10.89 -6.39
N ARG A 184 18.14 10.44 -7.06
CA ARG A 184 18.01 9.04 -7.53
C ARG A 184 18.52 8.82 -8.95
N GLU A 185 19.04 9.82 -9.60
CA GLU A 185 19.66 9.64 -10.92
C GLU A 185 21.14 9.23 -10.77
N PRO A 186 21.59 8.15 -11.44
CA PRO A 186 22.98 7.70 -11.39
C PRO A 186 23.86 8.55 -12.32
N LYS A 187 23.87 9.89 -12.11
CA LYS A 187 24.67 10.85 -12.87
C LYS A 187 25.16 11.97 -11.96
N GLY A 188 26.25 12.62 -12.34
CA GLY A 188 26.84 13.73 -11.58
C GLY A 188 27.68 13.24 -10.39
N ASP A 189 27.77 14.06 -9.34
CA ASP A 189 28.56 13.77 -8.14
C ASP A 189 27.93 12.64 -7.32
N VAL A 190 28.67 11.54 -7.14
CA VAL A 190 28.27 10.36 -6.36
C VAL A 190 27.89 10.71 -4.90
N ASN A 191 28.53 11.75 -4.33
CA ASN A 191 28.24 12.20 -2.97
C ASN A 191 26.87 12.87 -2.84
N ARG A 192 26.27 13.27 -3.95
CA ARG A 192 24.93 13.87 -4.00
C ARG A 192 23.87 12.91 -4.53
N GLN A 193 24.18 11.62 -4.64
CA GLN A 193 23.27 10.56 -5.08
C GLN A 193 22.80 9.71 -3.90
N SER A 194 21.51 9.34 -3.92
CA SER A 194 20.85 8.48 -2.92
C SER A 194 19.92 7.51 -3.63
N LEU A 195 20.52 6.48 -4.24
CA LEU A 195 19.82 5.57 -5.16
C LEU A 195 18.88 4.57 -4.48
N ASN A 196 19.07 4.32 -3.18
CA ASN A 196 18.30 3.37 -2.40
C ASN A 196 17.14 4.02 -1.60
N LEU A 197 17.09 5.37 -1.55
CA LEU A 197 16.00 6.08 -0.90
C LEU A 197 14.85 6.32 -1.88
N HIS A 198 13.64 6.04 -1.46
CA HIS A 198 12.43 6.50 -2.16
C HIS A 198 12.17 7.97 -1.87
N GLN A 199 11.40 8.62 -2.72
CA GLN A 199 11.11 10.04 -2.64
C GLN A 199 9.62 10.31 -2.54
N CYS A 200 9.20 11.26 -1.68
CA CYS A 200 7.83 11.76 -1.60
C CYS A 200 7.79 13.28 -1.61
N ALA A 201 7.13 13.87 -2.58
CA ALA A 201 6.87 15.31 -2.66
C ALA A 201 5.62 15.65 -1.84
N VAL A 202 5.77 16.51 -0.84
CA VAL A 202 4.68 17.00 0.00
C VAL A 202 4.15 18.32 -0.59
N ILE A 203 2.85 18.36 -0.93
CA ILE A 203 2.26 19.46 -1.67
C ILE A 203 1.10 20.07 -0.87
N GLY A 204 1.25 21.35 -0.52
CA GLY A 204 0.21 22.11 0.18
C GLY A 204 -0.83 22.72 -0.76
N ASP A 205 -2.03 23.03 -0.22
CA ASP A 205 -3.10 23.66 -1.01
C ASP A 205 -2.71 25.02 -1.58
N LYS A 206 -1.85 25.77 -0.88
CA LYS A 206 -1.35 27.06 -1.39
C LYS A 206 -0.62 26.90 -2.71
N PHE A 207 0.22 25.86 -2.82
CA PHE A 207 0.93 25.55 -4.07
C PHE A 207 -0.03 25.14 -5.18
N MET A 208 -1.00 24.25 -4.87
CA MET A 208 -1.99 23.78 -5.86
C MET A 208 -2.88 24.91 -6.38
N ARG A 209 -3.27 25.87 -5.52
CA ARG A 209 -4.03 27.06 -5.95
C ARG A 209 -3.18 27.96 -6.86
N LYS A 210 -1.91 28.25 -6.50
CA LYS A 210 -1.00 28.98 -7.39
C LYS A 210 -0.86 28.29 -8.75
N LEU A 211 -0.79 26.98 -8.76
CA LEU A 211 -0.73 26.20 -10.00
C LEU A 211 -2.00 26.38 -10.84
N GLU A 212 -3.17 26.33 -10.21
CA GLU A 212 -4.49 26.55 -10.84
C GLU A 212 -4.62 27.98 -11.39
N GLU A 213 -4.17 28.98 -10.63
CA GLU A 213 -4.14 30.41 -11.02
C GLU A 213 -3.10 30.69 -12.11
N GLY A 214 -2.22 29.76 -12.41
CA GLY A 214 -1.27 29.85 -13.52
C GLY A 214 0.07 30.46 -13.16
N ASP A 215 0.46 30.48 -11.88
CA ASP A 215 1.77 30.95 -11.43
C ASP A 215 2.90 30.20 -12.16
N SER A 216 3.83 30.94 -12.75
CA SER A 216 4.89 30.39 -13.61
C SER A 216 5.87 29.51 -12.84
N THR A 217 6.18 29.88 -11.59
CA THR A 217 7.10 29.11 -10.73
C THR A 217 6.46 27.80 -10.29
N ALA A 218 5.18 27.83 -9.88
CA ALA A 218 4.44 26.64 -9.53
C ALA A 218 4.31 25.68 -10.74
N ARG A 219 3.99 26.22 -11.93
CA ARG A 219 3.93 25.42 -13.17
C ARG A 219 5.26 24.77 -13.52
N ARG A 220 6.37 25.49 -13.38
CA ARG A 220 7.71 24.95 -13.64
C ARG A 220 8.04 23.79 -12.69
N LYS A 221 7.91 23.99 -11.36
CA LYS A 221 8.18 22.95 -10.36
C LYS A 221 7.27 21.73 -10.55
N TRP A 222 5.98 21.95 -10.81
CA TRP A 222 5.03 20.89 -11.09
C TRP A 222 5.37 20.10 -12.36
N SER A 223 5.72 20.78 -13.44
CA SER A 223 6.11 20.12 -14.68
C SER A 223 7.35 19.25 -14.49
N ARG A 224 8.37 19.74 -13.76
CA ARG A 224 9.56 18.95 -13.43
C ARG A 224 9.23 17.72 -12.59
N LEU A 225 8.37 17.88 -11.58
CA LEU A 225 7.90 16.76 -10.77
C LEU A 225 7.22 15.69 -11.65
N LEU A 226 6.29 16.06 -12.52
CA LEU A 226 5.59 15.11 -13.39
C LEU A 226 6.52 14.46 -14.43
N GLN A 227 7.47 15.18 -14.98
CA GLN A 227 8.50 14.64 -15.87
C GLN A 227 9.33 13.57 -15.14
N LYS A 228 9.74 13.84 -13.89
CA LYS A 228 10.48 12.88 -13.08
C LYS A 228 9.62 11.65 -12.78
N ARG A 229 8.38 11.83 -12.37
CA ARG A 229 7.44 10.72 -12.15
C ARG A 229 7.22 9.87 -13.40
N LYS A 230 7.10 10.49 -14.58
CA LYS A 230 7.01 9.75 -15.85
C LYS A 230 8.29 8.94 -16.12
N ALA A 231 9.46 9.50 -15.87
CA ALA A 231 10.75 8.89 -16.18
C ALA A 231 11.14 7.77 -15.20
N THR A 232 10.92 7.96 -13.90
CA THR A 232 11.42 7.07 -12.83
C THR A 232 10.32 6.33 -12.05
N GLY A 233 9.07 6.76 -12.16
CA GLY A 233 7.95 6.31 -11.33
C GLY A 233 7.79 7.08 -10.03
N GLU A 234 8.78 7.83 -9.60
CA GLU A 234 8.85 8.64 -8.38
C GLU A 234 9.13 10.11 -8.70
N PRO A 235 8.96 11.03 -7.75
CA PRO A 235 8.54 10.87 -6.34
C PRO A 235 7.07 10.48 -6.19
N TYR A 236 6.71 9.90 -5.03
CA TYR A 236 5.32 9.84 -4.57
C TYR A 236 4.79 11.25 -4.31
N ILE A 237 3.49 11.39 -4.15
CA ILE A 237 2.89 12.69 -3.83
C ILE A 237 2.03 12.53 -2.58
N LEU A 238 2.21 13.44 -1.60
CA LEU A 238 1.29 13.67 -0.51
C LEU A 238 0.61 15.03 -0.69
N PHE A 239 -0.69 15.04 -0.95
CA PHE A 239 -1.51 16.26 -0.93
C PHE A 239 -1.84 16.63 0.52
N LYS A 240 -0.93 17.35 1.16
CA LYS A 240 -0.98 17.69 2.58
C LYS A 240 -2.26 18.45 2.98
N GLY A 241 -2.78 19.28 2.07
CA GLY A 241 -4.03 20.00 2.29
C GLY A 241 -5.22 19.05 2.40
N ASN A 242 -5.42 18.16 1.43
CA ASN A 242 -6.48 17.15 1.44
C ASN A 242 -6.40 16.27 2.69
N THR A 243 -5.17 15.88 3.06
CA THR A 243 -4.92 15.03 4.23
C THR A 243 -5.37 15.71 5.51
N ASN A 244 -4.86 16.93 5.79
CA ASN A 244 -5.15 17.60 7.05
C ASN A 244 -6.58 18.14 7.15
N LYS A 245 -7.20 18.49 6.02
CA LYS A 245 -8.61 18.91 5.97
C LYS A 245 -9.56 17.79 6.41
N SER A 246 -9.22 16.55 6.08
CA SER A 246 -10.04 15.36 6.39
C SER A 246 -9.57 14.59 7.63
N ASN A 247 -8.68 15.16 8.43
CA ASN A 247 -8.23 14.54 9.69
C ASN A 247 -9.41 14.19 10.60
N PRO A 248 -9.34 13.06 11.30
CA PRO A 248 -10.30 12.69 12.34
C PRO A 248 -10.41 13.73 13.46
N GLU A 249 -11.53 13.71 14.18
CA GLU A 249 -11.79 14.64 15.28
C GLU A 249 -10.69 14.65 16.34
N ALA A 250 -10.18 13.47 16.69
CA ALA A 250 -9.06 13.31 17.61
C ALA A 250 -7.84 14.17 17.23
N TYR A 251 -7.50 14.23 15.94
CA TYR A 251 -6.40 15.06 15.45
C TYR A 251 -6.74 16.55 15.46
N LYS A 252 -7.95 16.91 15.04
CA LYS A 252 -8.42 18.31 15.06
C LYS A 252 -8.44 18.88 16.47
N LYS A 253 -8.96 18.13 17.43
CA LYS A 253 -9.04 18.51 18.85
C LYS A 253 -7.67 18.72 19.49
N ASN A 254 -6.68 17.90 19.13
CA ASN A 254 -5.33 17.98 19.67
C ASN A 254 -4.36 18.84 18.81
N GLY A 255 -4.82 19.47 17.74
CA GLY A 255 -3.99 20.26 16.83
C GLY A 255 -2.93 19.46 16.07
N LEU A 256 -3.10 18.12 15.98
CA LEU A 256 -2.17 17.22 15.32
C LEU A 256 -2.27 17.36 13.80
N LYS A 257 -1.12 17.35 13.12
CA LYS A 257 -1.05 17.53 11.67
C LYS A 257 -0.16 16.48 11.03
N VAL A 258 -0.51 16.11 9.80
CA VAL A 258 0.28 15.23 8.96
C VAL A 258 1.23 16.08 8.12
N HIS A 259 2.53 15.74 8.14
CA HIS A 259 3.59 16.43 7.42
C HIS A 259 4.27 15.55 6.38
N MET A 260 4.10 14.26 6.49
CA MET A 260 4.78 13.24 5.69
C MET A 260 3.96 11.95 5.66
N THR A 261 4.40 10.98 4.92
CA THR A 261 3.80 9.65 4.84
C THR A 261 4.86 8.56 5.01
N ASN A 262 4.43 7.31 5.21
CA ASN A 262 5.32 6.15 5.21
C ASN A 262 5.86 5.86 3.79
N ILE A 263 6.71 4.84 3.70
CA ILE A 263 7.33 4.44 2.43
C ILE A 263 6.33 4.03 1.35
N CYS A 264 5.16 3.49 1.72
CA CYS A 264 4.14 3.03 0.77
C CYS A 264 2.98 4.03 0.57
N SER A 265 3.05 5.20 1.18
CA SER A 265 2.12 6.33 1.05
C SER A 265 0.72 6.16 1.65
N GLU A 266 0.36 5.00 2.23
CA GLU A 266 -0.97 4.78 2.82
C GLU A 266 -1.11 5.31 4.24
N ILE A 267 -0.01 5.48 4.98
CA ILE A 267 -0.01 5.95 6.37
C ILE A 267 0.15 7.46 6.41
N ALA A 268 -0.88 8.12 6.91
CA ALA A 268 -0.95 9.57 7.03
C ALA A 268 -1.21 9.95 8.49
N LEU A 269 -0.16 9.92 9.30
CA LEU A 269 -0.20 10.16 10.74
C LEU A 269 0.71 11.32 11.15
N HIS A 270 0.47 11.83 12.36
CA HIS A 270 1.26 12.90 12.95
C HIS A 270 2.65 12.42 13.38
N THR A 271 3.65 13.26 13.13
CA THR A 271 5.01 13.15 13.63
C THR A 271 5.49 14.49 14.17
N ASP A 272 6.38 14.45 15.14
CA ASP A 272 7.18 15.57 15.61
C ASP A 272 8.50 15.05 16.22
N GLU A 273 9.28 15.90 16.87
CA GLU A 273 10.55 15.51 17.49
C GLU A 273 10.44 14.37 18.49
N ASN A 274 9.29 14.26 19.18
CA ASN A 274 9.01 13.31 20.28
C ASN A 274 8.04 12.17 19.87
N HIS A 275 7.46 12.21 18.69
CA HIS A 275 6.48 11.26 18.22
C HIS A 275 6.83 10.76 16.83
N SER A 276 7.20 9.49 16.75
CA SER A 276 7.38 8.77 15.49
C SER A 276 6.14 7.91 15.26
N PHE A 277 5.43 8.10 14.16
CA PHE A 277 4.22 7.32 13.94
C PHE A 277 4.49 5.86 13.70
N VAL A 278 3.55 5.02 14.11
CA VAL A 278 3.46 3.62 13.74
C VAL A 278 2.04 3.29 13.32
N CYS A 279 1.88 2.33 12.41
CA CYS A 279 0.56 1.84 12.02
C CYS A 279 0.56 0.33 11.85
N CYS A 280 -0.49 -0.28 12.42
CA CYS A 280 -0.76 -1.71 12.32
C CYS A 280 -1.71 -1.98 11.16
N LEU A 281 -1.29 -2.82 10.20
CA LEU A 281 -2.01 -3.09 8.97
C LEU A 281 -2.48 -4.55 8.88
N SER A 282 -3.65 -4.75 8.30
CA SER A 282 -4.15 -6.01 7.73
C SER A 282 -5.24 -5.70 6.71
N SER A 283 -5.60 -6.66 5.87
CA SER A 283 -6.51 -6.42 4.75
C SER A 283 -7.66 -7.43 4.70
N LEU A 284 -8.85 -6.95 4.42
CA LEU A 284 -10.02 -7.76 4.08
C LEU A 284 -9.91 -8.25 2.64
N ASN A 285 -10.16 -9.52 2.41
CA ASN A 285 -10.15 -10.09 1.07
C ASN A 285 -11.51 -9.88 0.40
N LEU A 286 -11.57 -8.95 -0.54
CA LEU A 286 -12.81 -8.61 -1.26
C LEU A 286 -13.30 -9.74 -2.17
N THR A 287 -12.42 -10.63 -2.62
CA THR A 287 -12.86 -11.80 -3.41
C THR A 287 -13.74 -12.76 -2.62
N LYS A 288 -13.78 -12.58 -1.30
CA LYS A 288 -14.61 -13.31 -0.34
C LYS A 288 -15.73 -12.45 0.26
N TYR A 289 -16.02 -11.28 -0.35
CA TYR A 289 -16.97 -10.32 0.19
C TYR A 289 -18.36 -10.94 0.46
N GLU A 290 -18.88 -11.72 -0.46
CA GLU A 290 -20.19 -12.37 -0.32
C GLU A 290 -20.25 -13.40 0.84
N GLU A 291 -19.10 -13.96 1.23
CA GLU A 291 -19.01 -14.91 2.35
C GLU A 291 -19.00 -14.19 3.71
N TRP A 292 -18.46 -12.97 3.79
CA TRP A 292 -18.24 -12.29 5.06
C TRP A 292 -19.06 -11.00 5.27
N LYS A 293 -19.70 -10.43 4.25
CA LYS A 293 -20.38 -9.14 4.31
C LYS A 293 -21.43 -9.03 5.42
N ASP A 294 -22.11 -10.14 5.75
CA ASP A 294 -23.17 -10.21 6.75
C ASP A 294 -22.68 -10.77 8.10
N THR A 295 -21.34 -10.82 8.30
CA THR A 295 -20.69 -11.27 9.53
C THR A 295 -20.12 -10.11 10.34
N ASN A 296 -19.59 -10.40 11.53
CA ASN A 296 -18.88 -9.41 12.34
C ASN A 296 -17.40 -9.24 11.94
N LEU A 297 -16.96 -9.71 10.77
CA LEU A 297 -15.54 -9.71 10.38
C LEU A 297 -14.89 -8.33 10.53
N ILE A 298 -15.50 -7.27 9.99
CA ILE A 298 -14.93 -5.92 10.02
C ILE A 298 -14.76 -5.44 11.46
N TYR A 299 -15.79 -5.62 12.28
CA TYR A 299 -15.78 -5.27 13.70
C TYR A 299 -14.65 -6.00 14.44
N ASP A 300 -14.60 -7.31 14.29
CA ASP A 300 -13.62 -8.16 14.97
C ASP A 300 -12.18 -7.92 14.42
N ALA A 301 -12.02 -7.51 13.16
CA ALA A 301 -10.72 -7.16 12.59
C ALA A 301 -10.12 -5.90 13.24
N ILE A 302 -10.93 -4.94 13.64
CA ILE A 302 -10.46 -3.76 14.42
C ILE A 302 -10.00 -4.19 15.82
N TRP A 303 -10.75 -5.07 16.50
CA TRP A 303 -10.31 -5.66 17.75
C TRP A 303 -8.99 -6.41 17.58
N PHE A 304 -8.89 -7.22 16.53
CA PHE A 304 -7.66 -7.93 16.19
C PHE A 304 -6.47 -6.98 16.02
N LEU A 305 -6.63 -5.91 15.23
CA LEU A 305 -5.56 -4.94 14.99
C LEU A 305 -5.17 -4.16 16.26
N ASP A 306 -6.11 -3.82 17.13
CA ASP A 306 -5.79 -3.18 18.42
C ASP A 306 -4.97 -4.13 19.32
N GLY A 307 -5.25 -5.43 19.26
CA GLY A 307 -4.46 -6.45 19.97
C GLY A 307 -3.06 -6.66 19.36
N VAL A 308 -2.90 -6.56 18.03
CA VAL A 308 -1.58 -6.57 17.38
C VAL A 308 -0.77 -5.32 17.76
N LEU A 309 -1.43 -4.17 17.85
CA LEU A 309 -0.77 -2.94 18.31
C LEU A 309 -0.34 -3.06 19.78
N GLU A 310 -1.14 -3.71 20.62
CA GLU A 310 -0.74 -3.99 22.01
C GLU A 310 0.47 -4.93 22.07
N GLU A 311 0.52 -5.96 21.23
CA GLU A 311 1.70 -6.82 21.10
C GLU A 311 2.95 -5.99 20.72
N PHE A 312 2.82 -5.03 19.80
CA PHE A 312 3.90 -4.11 19.45
C PHE A 312 4.34 -3.29 20.66
N ILE A 313 3.42 -2.64 21.37
CA ILE A 313 3.71 -1.80 22.53
C ILE A 313 4.48 -2.60 23.59
N GLN A 314 3.99 -3.79 23.94
CA GLN A 314 4.61 -4.65 24.95
C GLN A 314 6.02 -5.10 24.54
N LYS A 315 6.24 -5.45 23.28
CA LYS A 315 7.55 -5.90 22.76
C LYS A 315 8.52 -4.76 22.57
N ALA A 316 8.07 -3.59 22.15
CA ALA A 316 8.90 -2.43 21.87
C ALA A 316 9.22 -1.60 23.12
N LYS A 317 8.41 -1.70 24.17
CA LYS A 317 8.61 -0.99 25.44
C LYS A 317 9.94 -1.40 26.07
N GLY A 318 10.81 -0.42 26.27
CA GLY A 318 12.17 -0.64 26.80
C GLY A 318 13.23 -0.96 25.74
N LEU A 319 12.86 -1.12 24.47
CA LEU A 319 13.83 -1.20 23.39
C LEU A 319 14.35 0.21 23.06
N LYS A 320 15.67 0.37 23.09
CA LYS A 320 16.34 1.63 22.77
C LYS A 320 16.04 2.03 21.31
N GLY A 321 15.61 3.26 21.11
CA GLY A 321 15.28 3.82 19.80
C GLY A 321 13.81 3.61 19.36
N PHE A 322 12.97 3.01 20.23
CA PHE A 322 11.54 2.84 19.98
C PHE A 322 10.66 3.73 20.87
N GLU A 323 11.26 4.56 21.70
CA GLU A 323 10.56 5.39 22.70
C GLU A 323 9.51 6.30 22.05
N ASN A 324 9.85 6.95 20.94
CA ASN A 324 8.96 7.84 20.20
C ASN A 324 7.82 7.06 19.52
N SER A 325 8.13 5.89 18.96
CA SER A 325 7.15 5.02 18.32
C SER A 325 6.17 4.43 19.33
N VAL A 326 6.66 3.97 20.48
CA VAL A 326 5.82 3.48 21.60
C VAL A 326 4.92 4.59 22.12
N ARG A 327 5.46 5.78 22.32
CA ARG A 327 4.69 6.96 22.78
C ARG A 327 3.55 7.32 21.83
N SER A 328 3.80 7.30 20.52
CA SER A 328 2.75 7.52 19.51
C SER A 328 1.71 6.40 19.52
N ALA A 329 2.15 5.14 19.63
CA ALA A 329 1.28 3.99 19.71
C ALA A 329 0.35 4.05 20.94
N GLU A 330 0.90 4.38 22.12
CA GLU A 330 0.11 4.49 23.36
C GLU A 330 -0.88 5.67 23.33
N LYS A 331 -0.47 6.81 22.77
CA LYS A 331 -1.31 8.02 22.75
C LYS A 331 -2.41 7.99 21.69
N GLY A 332 -2.18 7.38 20.55
CA GLY A 332 -3.07 7.48 19.41
C GLY A 332 -3.73 6.17 18.98
N ARG A 333 -3.09 5.05 19.22
CA ARG A 333 -3.52 3.68 18.83
C ARG A 333 -4.04 3.62 17.38
N ALA A 334 -3.31 4.21 16.43
CA ALA A 334 -3.70 4.24 15.03
C ALA A 334 -3.66 2.85 14.39
N LEU A 335 -4.70 2.52 13.65
CA LEU A 335 -4.86 1.26 12.91
C LEU A 335 -5.03 1.54 11.42
N GLY A 336 -4.79 0.53 10.60
CA GLY A 336 -4.93 0.59 9.16
C GLY A 336 -5.58 -0.67 8.59
N LEU A 337 -6.89 -0.84 8.81
CA LEU A 337 -7.64 -1.90 8.13
C LEU A 337 -7.82 -1.50 6.67
N GLY A 338 -7.26 -2.30 5.77
CA GLY A 338 -7.36 -2.12 4.32
C GLY A 338 -8.14 -3.24 3.64
N VAL A 339 -7.98 -3.30 2.33
CA VAL A 339 -8.56 -4.33 1.48
C VAL A 339 -7.55 -4.82 0.46
N LEU A 340 -7.77 -6.01 -0.09
CA LEU A 340 -7.09 -6.52 -1.28
C LEU A 340 -8.08 -7.25 -2.20
N GLY A 341 -7.68 -7.48 -3.44
CA GLY A 341 -8.50 -8.21 -4.39
C GLY A 341 -9.61 -7.39 -5.06
N TRP A 342 -9.51 -6.06 -5.09
CA TRP A 342 -10.57 -5.21 -5.66
C TRP A 342 -10.86 -5.52 -7.13
N HIS A 343 -9.84 -5.53 -8.00
CA HIS A 343 -10.07 -5.83 -9.41
C HIS A 343 -10.56 -7.25 -9.62
N THR A 344 -9.99 -8.23 -8.90
CA THR A 344 -10.47 -9.62 -8.94
C THR A 344 -11.93 -9.73 -8.50
N TYR A 345 -12.35 -8.98 -7.47
CA TYR A 345 -13.76 -8.91 -7.04
C TYR A 345 -14.66 -8.38 -8.16
N LEU A 346 -14.25 -7.31 -8.84
CA LEU A 346 -15.02 -6.78 -9.98
C LEU A 346 -15.14 -7.82 -11.10
N GLN A 347 -14.03 -8.48 -11.45
CA GLN A 347 -14.01 -9.52 -12.48
C GLN A 347 -14.90 -10.74 -12.12
N GLN A 348 -14.90 -11.16 -10.86
CA GLN A 348 -15.79 -12.22 -10.36
C GLN A 348 -17.27 -11.88 -10.54
N ASN A 349 -17.60 -10.60 -10.49
CA ASN A 349 -18.96 -10.10 -10.64
C ASN A 349 -19.28 -9.61 -12.05
N GLY A 350 -18.37 -9.78 -13.01
CA GLY A 350 -18.56 -9.32 -14.39
C GLY A 350 -18.68 -7.80 -14.51
N ILE A 351 -18.02 -7.06 -13.63
CA ILE A 351 -18.07 -5.58 -13.56
C ILE A 351 -16.79 -5.01 -14.14
N PRO A 352 -16.84 -4.18 -15.20
CA PRO A 352 -15.69 -3.42 -15.66
C PRO A 352 -15.13 -2.54 -14.54
N PHE A 353 -13.82 -2.33 -14.56
CA PHE A 353 -13.20 -1.39 -13.62
C PHE A 353 -13.71 0.05 -13.83
N GLU A 354 -14.02 0.39 -15.05
CA GLU A 354 -14.55 1.68 -15.46
C GLU A 354 -16.07 1.74 -15.31
N GLY A 355 -16.61 2.91 -14.98
CA GLY A 355 -18.05 3.15 -15.01
C GLY A 355 -18.75 3.20 -13.65
N LEU A 356 -20.04 3.45 -13.70
CA LEU A 356 -20.86 3.74 -12.52
C LEU A 356 -21.04 2.56 -11.57
N GLN A 357 -21.05 1.33 -12.09
CA GLN A 357 -21.26 0.14 -11.28
C GLN A 357 -20.08 -0.10 -10.33
N ALA A 358 -18.84 0.02 -10.81
CA ALA A 358 -17.65 -0.06 -9.96
C ALA A 358 -17.60 1.07 -8.91
N GLN A 359 -18.06 2.28 -9.27
CA GLN A 359 -18.18 3.39 -8.33
C GLN A 359 -19.27 3.11 -7.27
N PHE A 360 -20.39 2.50 -7.65
CA PHE A 360 -21.46 2.10 -6.71
C PHE A 360 -20.94 1.04 -5.73
N GLU A 361 -20.28 0.00 -6.21
CA GLU A 361 -19.66 -1.04 -5.38
C GLU A 361 -18.60 -0.44 -4.43
N THR A 362 -17.82 0.54 -4.91
CA THR A 362 -16.87 1.28 -4.05
C THR A 362 -17.61 1.95 -2.88
N ARG A 363 -18.70 2.68 -3.13
CA ARG A 363 -19.46 3.32 -2.04
C ARG A 363 -20.06 2.29 -1.09
N ARG A 364 -20.68 1.26 -1.62
CA ARG A 364 -21.36 0.21 -0.84
C ARG A 364 -20.41 -0.48 0.13
N ILE A 365 -19.29 -0.99 -0.37
CA ILE A 365 -18.33 -1.75 0.42
C ILE A 365 -17.60 -0.86 1.43
N PHE A 366 -17.08 0.28 1.00
CA PHE A 366 -16.28 1.14 1.86
C PHE A 366 -17.11 1.90 2.91
N SER A 367 -18.39 2.18 2.64
CA SER A 367 -19.29 2.70 3.68
C SER A 367 -19.53 1.68 4.78
N GLN A 368 -19.74 0.40 4.44
CA GLN A 368 -19.86 -0.68 5.42
C GLN A 368 -18.59 -0.81 6.27
N ILE A 369 -17.41 -0.83 5.63
CA ILE A 369 -16.12 -0.90 6.34
C ILE A 369 -15.98 0.27 7.31
N LYS A 370 -16.36 1.48 6.89
CA LYS A 370 -16.32 2.66 7.76
C LYS A 370 -17.23 2.50 8.98
N ILE A 371 -18.50 2.21 8.77
CA ILE A 371 -19.50 2.10 9.85
C ILE A 371 -19.10 1.06 10.89
N GLU A 372 -18.74 -0.14 10.42
CA GLU A 372 -18.41 -1.25 11.32
C GLU A 372 -17.07 -1.04 12.05
N SER A 373 -16.06 -0.46 11.39
CA SER A 373 -14.79 -0.14 12.04
C SER A 373 -14.93 0.95 13.10
N GLU A 374 -15.76 1.95 12.87
CA GLU A 374 -16.05 3.01 13.84
C GLU A 374 -16.85 2.46 15.04
N ARG A 375 -17.82 1.58 14.80
CA ARG A 375 -18.56 0.87 15.86
C ARG A 375 -17.62 0.04 16.75
N ALA A 376 -16.67 -0.66 16.14
CA ALA A 376 -15.68 -1.45 16.86
C ALA A 376 -14.75 -0.60 17.74
N SER A 377 -14.25 0.53 17.23
CA SER A 377 -13.39 1.41 18.01
C SER A 377 -14.10 2.07 19.19
N ARG A 378 -15.39 2.37 19.05
CA ARG A 378 -16.21 2.83 20.18
C ARG A 378 -16.33 1.75 21.26
N SER A 379 -16.65 0.52 20.87
CA SER A 379 -16.72 -0.59 21.80
C SER A 379 -15.38 -0.90 22.49
N LEU A 380 -14.26 -0.76 21.77
CA LEU A 380 -12.93 -0.85 22.37
C LEU A 380 -12.67 0.27 23.40
N ALA A 381 -13.17 1.48 23.15
CA ALA A 381 -13.07 2.60 24.09
C ALA A 381 -13.89 2.34 25.38
N GLU A 382 -15.08 1.75 25.25
CA GLU A 382 -15.91 1.33 26.40
C GLU A 382 -15.19 0.29 27.27
N VAL A 383 -14.46 -0.65 26.66
CA VAL A 383 -13.79 -1.75 27.38
C VAL A 383 -12.43 -1.35 27.95
N TYR A 384 -11.62 -0.63 27.17
CA TYR A 384 -10.21 -0.36 27.51
C TYR A 384 -9.91 1.13 27.72
N GLY A 385 -10.92 2.00 27.62
CA GLY A 385 -10.78 3.44 27.74
C GLY A 385 -10.21 4.12 26.48
N GLU A 386 -10.30 5.43 26.47
CA GLU A 386 -9.79 6.30 25.41
C GLU A 386 -8.33 6.66 25.68
N PRO A 387 -7.40 6.47 24.72
CA PRO A 387 -6.03 6.94 24.87
C PRO A 387 -5.96 8.47 24.79
N LEU A 388 -4.80 9.04 25.14
CA LEU A 388 -4.64 10.48 25.34
C LEU A 388 -5.15 11.33 24.17
N TRP A 389 -4.84 10.96 22.94
CA TRP A 389 -5.26 11.73 21.75
C TRP A 389 -6.73 11.52 21.38
N CYS A 390 -7.36 10.50 21.94
CA CYS A 390 -8.78 10.21 21.69
C CYS A 390 -9.71 10.67 22.83
N ARG A 391 -9.21 11.34 23.87
CA ARG A 391 -10.04 11.76 25.00
C ARG A 391 -11.28 12.56 24.58
N ASP A 392 -12.41 12.20 25.14
CA ASP A 392 -13.74 12.77 24.87
C ASP A 392 -14.15 12.72 23.38
N THR A 393 -13.70 11.72 22.65
CA THR A 393 -14.14 11.46 21.26
C THR A 393 -15.04 10.23 21.15
N GLY A 394 -15.07 9.38 22.16
CA GLY A 394 -15.78 8.10 22.15
C GLY A 394 -15.04 7.01 21.34
N TYR A 395 -13.80 7.22 20.95
CA TYR A 395 -13.00 6.27 20.18
C TYR A 395 -11.75 5.82 20.94
N ARG A 396 -11.34 4.57 20.69
CA ARG A 396 -10.05 4.08 21.18
C ARG A 396 -8.90 4.39 20.20
N ASN A 397 -9.20 4.56 18.92
CA ASN A 397 -8.19 4.67 17.89
C ASN A 397 -8.35 6.00 17.13
N THR A 398 -7.27 6.73 16.94
CA THR A 398 -7.30 8.00 16.18
C THR A 398 -7.65 7.76 14.70
N HIS A 399 -7.15 6.66 14.13
CA HIS A 399 -7.38 6.24 12.75
C HIS A 399 -7.66 4.75 12.71
N LEU A 400 -8.42 4.30 11.71
CA LEU A 400 -8.90 2.92 11.60
C LEU A 400 -8.59 2.27 10.26
N ARG A 401 -8.44 3.05 9.18
CA ARG A 401 -8.45 2.54 7.82
C ARG A 401 -7.31 3.13 6.98
N ALA A 402 -6.55 2.23 6.31
CA ALA A 402 -5.53 2.57 5.33
C ALA A 402 -5.47 1.45 4.28
N ILE A 403 -5.14 1.76 3.03
CA ILE A 403 -5.04 0.74 2.00
C ILE A 403 -3.60 0.63 1.51
N ALA A 404 -2.95 -0.46 1.94
CA ALA A 404 -1.60 -0.82 1.56
C ALA A 404 -1.52 -1.44 0.16
N PRO A 405 -0.32 -1.51 -0.47
CA PRO A 405 -0.15 -2.12 -1.79
C PRO A 405 -0.43 -3.62 -1.82
N THR A 406 -0.15 -4.35 -0.75
CA THR A 406 -0.40 -5.79 -0.51
C THR A 406 0.14 -6.75 -1.60
N VAL A 407 1.28 -6.45 -2.22
CA VAL A 407 1.82 -7.23 -3.34
C VAL A 407 2.10 -8.70 -2.96
N SER A 408 2.82 -8.96 -1.86
CA SER A 408 3.07 -10.34 -1.39
C SER A 408 1.84 -10.95 -0.73
N ASN A 409 1.07 -10.15 0.00
CA ASN A 409 -0.13 -10.62 0.70
C ASN A 409 -1.21 -11.11 -0.27
N SER A 410 -1.33 -10.50 -1.46
CA SER A 410 -2.25 -10.97 -2.50
C SER A 410 -1.93 -12.38 -2.99
N LYS A 411 -0.64 -12.76 -2.99
CA LYS A 411 -0.19 -14.12 -3.30
C LYS A 411 -0.65 -15.12 -2.22
N LEU A 412 -0.53 -14.69 -0.94
CA LEU A 412 -1.00 -15.46 0.21
C LEU A 412 -2.53 -15.47 0.36
N SER A 413 -3.27 -14.68 -0.41
CA SER A 413 -4.75 -14.63 -0.41
C SER A 413 -5.38 -15.36 -1.59
N GLY A 414 -4.69 -16.33 -2.15
CA GLY A 414 -5.18 -17.11 -3.29
C GLY A 414 -4.85 -16.51 -4.65
N ASN A 415 -3.79 -15.72 -4.74
CA ASN A 415 -3.33 -15.08 -5.98
C ASN A 415 -4.40 -14.16 -6.58
N VAL A 416 -4.78 -13.13 -5.84
CA VAL A 416 -5.75 -12.10 -6.23
C VAL A 416 -5.04 -10.79 -6.60
N SER A 417 -5.77 -9.81 -7.12
CA SER A 417 -5.20 -8.48 -7.41
C SER A 417 -4.74 -7.79 -6.11
N PRO A 418 -3.60 -7.07 -6.12
CA PRO A 418 -3.09 -6.40 -4.94
C PRO A 418 -3.91 -5.15 -4.59
N GLY A 419 -4.24 -4.97 -3.32
CA GLY A 419 -4.96 -3.80 -2.82
C GLY A 419 -6.20 -3.45 -3.64
N ILE A 420 -6.19 -2.21 -4.13
CA ILE A 420 -7.24 -1.68 -5.02
C ILE A 420 -6.77 -1.57 -6.48
N GLU A 421 -5.58 -2.09 -6.79
CA GLU A 421 -5.00 -1.96 -8.12
C GLU A 421 -5.67 -2.89 -9.14
N PRO A 422 -5.80 -2.42 -10.39
CA PRO A 422 -6.05 -3.29 -11.52
C PRO A 422 -4.91 -4.30 -11.73
N TRP A 423 -5.22 -5.44 -12.31
CA TRP A 423 -4.19 -6.36 -12.80
C TRP A 423 -3.31 -5.67 -13.84
N ALA A 424 -1.99 -5.75 -13.65
CA ALA A 424 -1.03 -5.20 -14.61
C ALA A 424 -1.10 -5.92 -15.97
N ALA A 425 -1.39 -7.23 -15.96
CA ALA A 425 -1.53 -8.10 -17.11
C ALA A 425 -2.37 -9.32 -16.72
N ASN A 426 -3.10 -9.92 -17.66
CA ASN A 426 -3.87 -11.15 -17.42
C ASN A 426 -3.00 -12.42 -17.40
N VAL A 427 -1.82 -12.36 -17.99
CA VAL A 427 -0.75 -13.35 -17.84
C VAL A 427 0.59 -12.65 -17.83
N PHE A 428 1.49 -13.07 -16.96
CA PHE A 428 2.85 -12.55 -16.92
C PHE A 428 3.81 -13.54 -16.27
N THR A 429 5.09 -13.40 -16.61
CA THR A 429 6.17 -14.16 -15.99
C THR A 429 6.68 -13.40 -14.77
N GLU A 430 6.61 -14.05 -13.63
CA GLU A 430 7.15 -13.52 -12.38
C GLU A 430 8.48 -14.21 -12.07
N GLN A 431 9.55 -13.43 -11.97
CA GLN A 431 10.84 -13.89 -11.48
C GLN A 431 10.93 -13.57 -9.99
N SER A 432 11.24 -14.56 -9.17
CA SER A 432 11.52 -14.40 -7.75
C SER A 432 12.82 -15.09 -7.39
N ALA A 433 13.37 -14.78 -6.22
CA ALA A 433 14.51 -15.54 -5.66
C ALA A 433 14.26 -17.07 -5.57
N LYS A 434 13.00 -17.48 -5.75
CA LYS A 434 12.50 -18.87 -5.64
C LYS A 434 12.16 -19.51 -6.99
N GLY A 435 12.43 -18.81 -8.11
CA GLY A 435 12.21 -19.29 -9.47
C GLY A 435 11.28 -18.41 -10.30
N THR A 436 11.13 -18.80 -11.55
CA THR A 436 10.27 -18.13 -12.54
C THR A 436 8.90 -18.83 -12.58
N PHE A 437 7.82 -18.06 -12.53
CA PHE A 437 6.44 -18.54 -12.55
C PHE A 437 5.64 -17.83 -13.62
N ILE A 438 4.81 -18.56 -14.34
CA ILE A 438 3.77 -17.96 -15.18
C ILE A 438 2.51 -17.79 -14.32
N ARG A 439 2.11 -16.52 -14.11
CA ARG A 439 0.86 -16.19 -13.41
C ARG A 439 -0.23 -15.90 -14.42
N LYS A 440 -1.32 -16.65 -14.33
CA LYS A 440 -2.53 -16.45 -15.13
C LYS A 440 -3.66 -15.91 -14.25
N ASN A 441 -4.43 -14.97 -14.77
CA ASN A 441 -5.63 -14.46 -14.11
C ASN A 441 -6.67 -15.57 -13.96
N LYS A 442 -7.00 -15.95 -12.73
CA LYS A 442 -7.90 -17.07 -12.43
C LYS A 442 -9.32 -16.85 -12.93
N GLU A 443 -9.79 -15.61 -12.90
CA GLU A 443 -11.15 -15.29 -13.35
C GLU A 443 -11.22 -15.40 -14.88
N LEU A 444 -10.18 -14.96 -15.59
CA LEU A 444 -10.07 -15.14 -17.03
C LEU A 444 -9.98 -16.63 -17.43
N ILE A 445 -9.27 -17.46 -16.68
CA ILE A 445 -9.24 -18.91 -16.92
C ILE A 445 -10.67 -19.48 -16.96
N LYS A 446 -11.54 -19.06 -16.01
CA LYS A 446 -12.94 -19.52 -15.98
C LYS A 446 -13.72 -19.12 -17.24
N VAL A 447 -13.49 -17.91 -17.71
CA VAL A 447 -14.11 -17.38 -18.94
C VAL A 447 -13.62 -18.17 -20.15
N LEU A 448 -12.30 -18.27 -20.35
CA LEU A 448 -11.71 -18.97 -21.49
C LEU A 448 -12.14 -20.44 -21.55
N LYS A 449 -12.25 -21.13 -20.40
CA LYS A 449 -12.81 -22.49 -20.32
C LYS A 449 -14.25 -22.55 -20.78
N LYS A 450 -15.10 -21.60 -20.32
CA LYS A 450 -16.52 -21.57 -20.70
C LYS A 450 -16.73 -21.28 -22.19
N VAL A 451 -15.87 -20.44 -22.75
CA VAL A 451 -15.84 -20.09 -24.17
C VAL A 451 -15.17 -21.18 -25.03
N GLY A 452 -14.43 -22.11 -24.42
CA GLY A 452 -13.78 -23.24 -25.12
C GLY A 452 -12.42 -22.91 -25.73
N ILE A 453 -11.78 -21.82 -25.31
CA ILE A 453 -10.48 -21.36 -25.82
C ILE A 453 -9.39 -21.29 -24.75
N ASP A 454 -9.51 -21.99 -23.62
CA ASP A 454 -8.46 -22.12 -22.60
C ASP A 454 -7.35 -23.05 -23.10
N THR A 455 -6.59 -22.58 -24.09
CA THR A 455 -5.51 -23.31 -24.76
C THR A 455 -4.17 -22.63 -24.53
N GLU A 456 -3.09 -23.39 -24.72
CA GLU A 456 -1.73 -22.84 -24.63
C GLU A 456 -1.48 -21.74 -25.68
N GLU A 457 -2.03 -21.92 -26.88
CA GLU A 457 -1.97 -20.94 -27.97
C GLU A 457 -2.63 -19.60 -27.56
N THR A 458 -3.82 -19.65 -26.99
CA THR A 458 -4.50 -18.43 -26.49
C THR A 458 -3.68 -17.72 -25.42
N TRP A 459 -3.11 -18.46 -24.47
CA TRP A 459 -2.29 -17.88 -23.41
C TRP A 459 -0.98 -17.29 -23.92
N ASN A 460 -0.35 -17.91 -24.92
CA ASN A 460 0.85 -17.39 -25.56
C ASN A 460 0.55 -16.08 -26.29
N LYS A 461 -0.56 -16.02 -27.03
CA LYS A 461 -1.00 -14.78 -27.66
C LYS A 461 -1.25 -13.66 -26.64
N ILE A 462 -1.97 -13.94 -25.55
CA ILE A 462 -2.19 -12.97 -24.47
C ILE A 462 -0.85 -12.50 -23.88
N LEU A 463 0.12 -13.39 -23.70
CA LEU A 463 1.46 -13.04 -23.19
C LEU A 463 2.25 -12.15 -24.17
N GLU A 464 2.21 -12.46 -25.47
CA GLU A 464 2.84 -11.67 -26.53
C GLU A 464 2.24 -10.26 -26.62
N ASP A 465 0.92 -10.13 -26.39
CA ASP A 465 0.18 -8.87 -26.33
C ASP A 465 0.33 -8.14 -24.96
N GLY A 466 1.38 -8.48 -24.18
CA GLY A 466 1.66 -7.84 -22.89
C GLY A 466 0.61 -8.12 -21.80
N GLY A 467 -0.14 -9.21 -21.94
CA GLY A 467 -1.20 -9.64 -21.02
C GLY A 467 -2.57 -9.05 -21.33
N SER A 468 -2.73 -8.38 -22.45
CA SER A 468 -4.01 -7.87 -22.96
C SER A 468 -4.85 -9.00 -23.57
N ILE A 469 -6.17 -8.85 -23.52
CA ILE A 469 -7.11 -9.73 -24.25
C ILE A 469 -7.87 -8.98 -25.36
N GLN A 470 -7.50 -7.72 -25.62
CA GLN A 470 -8.25 -6.88 -26.56
C GLN A 470 -8.22 -7.42 -27.99
N ASP A 471 -7.14 -8.14 -28.38
CA ASP A 471 -6.97 -8.74 -29.71
C ASP A 471 -7.38 -10.22 -29.78
N ILE A 472 -8.14 -10.74 -28.81
CA ILE A 472 -8.70 -12.09 -28.82
C ILE A 472 -10.12 -12.07 -29.42
N ASN A 473 -10.24 -12.37 -30.69
CA ASN A 473 -11.48 -12.24 -31.48
C ASN A 473 -12.66 -13.07 -30.95
N ASN A 474 -12.39 -14.27 -30.45
CA ASN A 474 -13.44 -15.21 -29.97
C ASN A 474 -14.12 -14.73 -28.66
N LEU A 475 -13.75 -13.57 -28.13
CA LEU A 475 -14.38 -12.94 -26.96
C LEU A 475 -15.32 -11.79 -27.33
N ASP A 476 -15.39 -11.38 -28.60
CA ASP A 476 -16.18 -10.22 -29.03
C ASP A 476 -17.70 -10.44 -28.82
N ASP A 477 -18.14 -11.68 -28.97
CA ASP A 477 -19.56 -12.07 -28.84
C ASP A 477 -19.94 -12.47 -27.41
N TRP A 478 -19.08 -12.22 -26.43
CA TRP A 478 -19.33 -12.61 -25.04
C TRP A 478 -19.38 -11.39 -24.11
N GLY A 479 -20.38 -11.38 -23.24
CA GLY A 479 -20.55 -10.36 -22.23
C GLY A 479 -21.19 -10.88 -20.95
N TYR A 480 -21.39 -9.97 -20.00
CA TYR A 480 -22.04 -10.25 -18.73
C TYR A 480 -23.40 -9.54 -18.66
N ILE A 481 -24.44 -10.30 -18.36
CA ILE A 481 -25.76 -9.77 -18.02
C ILE A 481 -26.08 -10.23 -16.58
N ASN A 482 -26.43 -9.31 -15.71
CA ASN A 482 -26.74 -9.61 -14.31
C ASN A 482 -25.68 -10.51 -13.64
N LYS A 483 -24.39 -10.20 -13.87
CA LYS A 483 -23.21 -10.93 -13.34
C LYS A 483 -23.04 -12.35 -13.91
N LYS A 484 -23.77 -12.72 -14.94
CA LYS A 484 -23.65 -14.03 -15.60
C LYS A 484 -23.02 -13.87 -16.98
N LEU A 485 -21.98 -14.67 -17.24
CA LEU A 485 -21.37 -14.75 -18.57
C LEU A 485 -22.34 -15.39 -19.56
N VAL A 486 -22.67 -14.69 -20.63
CA VAL A 486 -23.60 -15.10 -21.67
C VAL A 486 -23.00 -14.87 -23.05
N TYR A 487 -23.46 -15.65 -24.04
CA TYR A 487 -23.08 -15.50 -25.44
C TYR A 487 -24.03 -14.52 -26.12
N LEU A 488 -23.52 -13.52 -26.81
CA LEU A 488 -24.26 -12.41 -27.41
C LEU A 488 -23.89 -12.28 -28.90
N PRO A 489 -24.18 -13.32 -29.76
CA PRO A 489 -23.74 -13.30 -31.16
C PRO A 489 -24.38 -12.21 -32.02
N ASP A 490 -25.58 -11.77 -31.62
CA ASP A 490 -26.35 -10.69 -32.26
C ASP A 490 -26.87 -9.78 -31.17
N THR A 491 -26.08 -8.78 -30.76
CA THR A 491 -26.48 -7.81 -29.74
C THR A 491 -27.66 -6.98 -30.24
N SER A 492 -28.85 -7.25 -29.73
CA SER A 492 -30.04 -6.43 -30.03
C SER A 492 -29.93 -5.07 -29.35
N GLU A 493 -30.64 -4.06 -29.91
CA GLU A 493 -30.81 -2.76 -29.23
C GLU A 493 -31.32 -2.91 -27.79
N GLN A 494 -32.11 -3.95 -27.52
CA GLN A 494 -32.69 -4.25 -26.22
C GLN A 494 -31.62 -4.77 -25.24
N ASP A 495 -30.60 -5.50 -25.72
CA ASP A 495 -29.48 -5.98 -24.88
C ASP A 495 -28.54 -4.82 -24.55
N MET A 496 -28.33 -3.86 -25.46
CA MET A 496 -27.62 -2.62 -25.19
C MET A 496 -28.36 -1.77 -24.14
N LEU A 497 -29.68 -1.72 -24.20
CA LEU A 497 -30.54 -1.02 -23.23
C LEU A 497 -30.56 -1.73 -21.86
N ASN A 498 -30.43 -3.03 -21.83
CA ASN A 498 -30.37 -3.84 -20.61
C ASN A 498 -28.98 -3.81 -19.92
N GLY A 499 -27.99 -3.16 -20.54
CA GLY A 499 -26.64 -2.96 -19.97
C GLY A 499 -25.87 -4.26 -19.85
N TYR A 500 -25.28 -4.75 -20.92
CA TYR A 500 -24.26 -5.80 -20.85
C TYR A 500 -22.87 -5.20 -20.75
N ASP A 501 -22.00 -5.89 -20.03
CA ASP A 501 -20.58 -5.54 -19.92
C ASP A 501 -19.76 -6.54 -20.75
N ALA A 502 -19.06 -6.06 -21.77
CA ALA A 502 -18.23 -6.92 -22.61
C ALA A 502 -17.10 -7.59 -21.80
N VAL A 503 -16.80 -8.84 -22.10
CA VAL A 503 -15.69 -9.57 -21.45
C VAL A 503 -14.39 -8.77 -21.56
N LYS A 504 -14.12 -8.17 -22.70
CA LYS A 504 -12.93 -7.35 -22.95
C LYS A 504 -12.82 -6.15 -22.00
N ASP A 505 -13.94 -5.50 -21.68
CA ASP A 505 -13.96 -4.36 -20.72
C ASP A 505 -13.73 -4.81 -19.28
N VAL A 506 -14.27 -5.98 -18.89
CA VAL A 506 -14.10 -6.55 -17.55
C VAL A 506 -12.64 -6.94 -17.27
N PHE A 507 -11.90 -7.37 -18.30
CA PHE A 507 -10.53 -7.87 -18.17
C PHE A 507 -9.48 -6.91 -18.72
N LYS A 508 -9.78 -5.62 -18.87
CA LYS A 508 -8.79 -4.58 -19.16
C LYS A 508 -7.65 -4.63 -18.16
N THR A 509 -6.43 -4.50 -18.66
CA THR A 509 -5.23 -4.37 -17.83
C THR A 509 -5.09 -2.96 -17.27
N PHE A 510 -4.21 -2.76 -16.30
CA PHE A 510 -4.01 -1.46 -15.65
C PHE A 510 -3.75 -0.31 -16.64
N LYS A 511 -2.99 -0.58 -17.70
CA LYS A 511 -2.64 0.45 -18.71
C LYS A 511 -3.80 0.76 -19.66
N GLU A 512 -4.71 -0.17 -19.86
CA GLU A 512 -5.89 -0.02 -20.71
C GLU A 512 -7.02 0.73 -20.02
N ILE A 513 -7.02 0.73 -18.69
CA ILE A 513 -8.01 1.45 -17.87
C ILE A 513 -7.76 2.95 -17.93
N ASN A 514 -8.82 3.72 -18.14
CA ASN A 514 -8.79 5.18 -18.07
C ASN A 514 -8.38 5.64 -16.67
N GLN A 515 -7.25 6.31 -16.54
CA GLN A 515 -6.70 6.73 -15.25
C GLN A 515 -7.57 7.78 -14.53
N LEU A 516 -8.42 8.52 -15.23
CA LEU A 516 -9.43 9.38 -14.58
C LEU A 516 -10.48 8.57 -13.84
N GLU A 517 -10.91 7.41 -14.38
CA GLU A 517 -11.83 6.52 -13.66
C GLU A 517 -11.20 5.93 -12.40
N LEU A 518 -9.92 5.56 -12.49
CA LEU A 518 -9.17 5.14 -11.31
C LEU A 518 -9.16 6.24 -10.23
N VAL A 519 -8.88 7.49 -10.63
CA VAL A 519 -8.89 8.67 -9.74
C VAL A 519 -10.30 8.97 -9.21
N ASN A 520 -11.35 8.81 -10.02
CA ASN A 520 -12.74 8.97 -9.58
C ASN A 520 -13.08 7.98 -8.46
N GLN A 521 -12.78 6.71 -8.66
CA GLN A 521 -12.98 5.69 -7.62
C GLN A 521 -12.14 5.96 -6.37
N ALA A 522 -10.89 6.42 -6.54
CA ALA A 522 -10.01 6.78 -5.43
C ALA A 522 -10.58 7.94 -4.62
N GLY A 523 -11.11 8.99 -5.26
CA GLY A 523 -11.76 10.12 -4.60
C GLY A 523 -13.02 9.70 -3.83
N ILE A 524 -13.83 8.81 -4.40
CA ILE A 524 -15.00 8.22 -3.71
C ILE A 524 -14.54 7.43 -2.48
N ARG A 525 -13.57 6.57 -2.65
CA ARG A 525 -13.04 5.70 -1.60
C ARG A 525 -12.40 6.49 -0.47
N GLN A 526 -11.69 7.57 -0.79
CA GLN A 526 -10.99 8.41 0.19
C GLN A 526 -11.93 9.03 1.24
N GLN A 527 -13.22 9.19 0.94
CA GLN A 527 -14.22 9.67 1.91
C GLN A 527 -14.49 8.68 3.04
N TYR A 528 -14.13 7.42 2.84
CA TYR A 528 -14.31 6.32 3.80
C TYR A 528 -12.99 5.88 4.45
N ILE A 529 -11.84 6.38 3.99
CA ILE A 529 -10.51 6.05 4.49
C ILE A 529 -9.94 7.24 5.23
N ASP A 530 -9.76 7.11 6.54
CA ASP A 530 -9.28 8.19 7.39
C ASP A 530 -7.78 8.46 7.24
N GLN A 531 -6.95 7.46 7.02
CA GLN A 531 -5.58 7.62 6.55
C GLN A 531 -5.53 7.82 5.02
N SER A 532 -4.73 7.05 4.30
CA SER A 532 -4.59 7.20 2.86
C SER A 532 -4.61 5.85 2.12
N VAL A 533 -4.34 5.92 0.83
CA VAL A 533 -4.36 4.79 -0.12
C VAL A 533 -3.08 4.81 -0.93
N SER A 534 -2.39 3.68 -1.03
CA SER A 534 -1.26 3.51 -1.95
C SER A 534 -1.79 3.43 -3.39
N LEU A 535 -2.06 4.60 -3.98
CA LEU A 535 -2.66 4.71 -5.31
C LEU A 535 -1.58 4.82 -6.38
N ASN A 536 -1.36 3.75 -7.13
CA ASN A 536 -0.54 3.77 -8.33
C ASN A 536 -1.32 4.35 -9.52
N LEU A 537 -0.61 4.97 -10.44
CA LEU A 537 -1.11 5.37 -11.75
C LEU A 537 -0.33 4.64 -12.84
N ALA A 538 -0.98 4.30 -13.96
CA ALA A 538 -0.33 3.65 -15.08
C ALA A 538 -0.56 4.45 -16.37
N PHE A 539 0.52 4.72 -17.09
CA PHE A 539 0.45 5.44 -18.36
C PHE A 539 1.21 4.68 -19.44
N PRO A 540 0.67 4.57 -20.66
CA PRO A 540 1.44 4.08 -21.78
C PRO A 540 2.59 5.07 -22.11
N SER A 541 3.65 4.58 -22.76
CA SER A 541 4.82 5.40 -23.12
C SER A 541 4.45 6.66 -23.93
N ILE A 542 3.42 6.54 -24.77
CA ILE A 542 2.88 7.62 -25.62
C ILE A 542 2.02 8.65 -24.87
N ALA A 543 1.74 8.46 -23.58
CA ALA A 543 0.91 9.37 -22.80
C ALA A 543 1.48 10.80 -22.84
N THR A 544 0.64 11.74 -23.22
CA THR A 544 1.03 13.15 -23.34
C THR A 544 1.22 13.80 -21.97
N PRO A 545 2.14 14.77 -21.84
CA PRO A 545 2.29 15.55 -20.60
C PRO A 545 0.99 16.20 -20.13
N LYS A 546 0.14 16.64 -21.08
CA LYS A 546 -1.18 17.23 -20.80
C LYS A 546 -2.09 16.22 -20.09
N TRP A 547 -2.15 14.98 -20.58
CA TRP A 547 -2.96 13.92 -19.98
C TRP A 547 -2.45 13.54 -18.58
N ILE A 548 -1.15 13.35 -18.43
CA ILE A 548 -0.53 13.06 -17.13
C ILE A 548 -0.84 14.17 -16.14
N ASN A 549 -0.68 15.44 -16.55
CA ASN A 549 -1.04 16.58 -15.70
C ASN A 549 -2.52 16.56 -15.30
N GLN A 550 -3.42 16.32 -16.25
CA GLN A 550 -4.87 16.28 -15.97
C GLN A 550 -5.21 15.23 -14.90
N VAL A 551 -4.71 14.01 -15.02
CA VAL A 551 -4.96 12.93 -14.06
C VAL A 551 -4.46 13.29 -12.67
N HIS A 552 -3.23 13.83 -12.55
CA HIS A 552 -2.66 14.22 -11.26
C HIS A 552 -3.41 15.40 -10.62
N PHE A 553 -3.82 16.36 -11.44
CA PHE A 553 -4.56 17.53 -10.98
C PHE A 553 -5.97 17.17 -10.51
N GLU A 554 -6.65 16.28 -11.24
CA GLU A 554 -7.96 15.74 -10.84
C GLU A 554 -7.88 14.92 -9.55
N ALA A 555 -6.79 14.18 -9.32
CA ALA A 555 -6.58 13.48 -8.06
C ALA A 555 -6.62 14.45 -6.85
N TRP A 556 -5.93 15.59 -6.94
CA TRP A 556 -6.02 16.62 -5.92
C TRP A 556 -7.44 17.17 -5.76
N LYS A 557 -8.11 17.52 -6.86
CA LYS A 557 -9.49 18.07 -6.85
C LYS A 557 -10.51 17.10 -6.25
N LYS A 558 -10.35 15.81 -6.49
CA LYS A 558 -11.21 14.73 -5.94
C LYS A 558 -10.93 14.41 -4.47
N GLY A 559 -10.00 15.11 -3.83
CA GLY A 559 -9.67 14.91 -2.42
C GLY A 559 -8.79 13.69 -2.14
N VAL A 560 -8.17 13.10 -3.17
CA VAL A 560 -7.16 12.05 -2.99
C VAL A 560 -6.02 12.61 -2.14
N LYS A 561 -5.55 11.84 -1.17
CA LYS A 561 -4.50 12.26 -0.23
C LYS A 561 -3.11 11.96 -0.75
N THR A 562 -2.92 10.81 -1.40
CA THR A 562 -1.60 10.34 -1.86
C THR A 562 -1.66 9.73 -3.25
N LEU A 563 -0.55 9.87 -3.99
CA LEU A 563 -0.25 9.12 -5.20
C LEU A 563 1.07 8.39 -4.99
N TYR A 564 1.06 7.08 -5.20
CA TYR A 564 2.22 6.22 -5.05
C TYR A 564 3.08 6.20 -6.33
N TYR A 565 3.41 5.07 -6.90
CA TYR A 565 4.19 5.02 -8.14
C TYR A 565 3.41 5.51 -9.38
N THR A 566 4.16 6.05 -10.34
CA THR A 566 3.69 6.17 -11.72
C THR A 566 4.34 5.08 -12.57
N ARG A 567 3.56 4.12 -13.02
CA ARG A 567 4.02 3.01 -13.86
C ARG A 567 3.96 3.44 -15.32
N THR A 568 5.09 3.80 -15.90
CA THR A 568 5.23 4.17 -17.33
C THR A 568 6.23 3.27 -18.00
N GLU A 569 5.98 2.92 -19.26
CA GLU A 569 6.99 2.32 -20.14
C GLU A 569 7.89 3.46 -20.66
N SER A 570 9.02 3.69 -20.04
CA SER A 570 10.03 4.59 -20.58
C SER A 570 11.24 3.79 -21.06
N VAL A 571 11.95 4.30 -22.04
CA VAL A 571 13.18 3.69 -22.56
C VAL A 571 14.24 3.52 -21.46
N LEU A 572 14.25 4.43 -20.46
CA LEU A 572 15.09 4.33 -19.26
C LEU A 572 14.63 3.21 -18.30
N ARG A 573 13.40 2.74 -18.41
CA ARG A 573 12.86 1.64 -17.61
C ARG A 573 13.06 0.27 -18.24
N GLY A 574 13.39 0.16 -19.50
CA GLY A 574 13.73 -1.12 -20.13
C GLY A 574 14.80 -1.88 -19.33
N ASP A 575 15.84 -1.18 -18.85
CA ASP A 575 16.90 -1.76 -18.01
C ASP A 575 16.59 -1.68 -16.50
N VAL A 576 15.85 -0.67 -16.04
CA VAL A 576 15.52 -0.45 -14.63
C VAL A 576 14.21 -1.13 -14.23
N ALA A 577 13.25 -1.32 -15.16
CA ALA A 577 12.02 -2.06 -14.87
C ALA A 577 12.23 -3.56 -14.79
N ALA A 578 13.23 -4.11 -15.49
CA ALA A 578 13.68 -5.48 -15.21
C ALA A 578 14.29 -5.62 -13.80
N LYS A 579 14.83 -4.52 -13.23
CA LYS A 579 15.36 -4.43 -11.87
C LYS A 579 14.37 -3.84 -10.85
N ALA A 580 13.40 -3.02 -11.27
CA ALA A 580 12.39 -2.39 -10.40
C ALA A 580 11.04 -3.12 -10.35
N MET A 581 10.85 -4.11 -11.18
CA MET A 581 10.03 -5.28 -10.88
C MET A 581 10.86 -6.28 -10.05
N ASP A 582 11.77 -5.77 -9.19
CA ASP A 582 12.38 -6.60 -8.17
C ASP A 582 11.22 -7.12 -7.32
N PRO A 583 10.84 -8.41 -7.50
CA PRO A 583 9.80 -9.04 -6.70
C PRO A 583 10.20 -9.11 -5.23
N ASP A 584 11.42 -8.71 -4.91
CA ASP A 584 11.99 -8.61 -3.59
C ASP A 584 11.91 -7.21 -2.97
N CYS A 585 11.12 -6.27 -3.52
CA CYS A 585 10.73 -5.08 -2.75
C CYS A 585 9.75 -5.50 -1.63
N LEU A 586 10.28 -6.29 -0.70
CA LEU A 586 9.58 -6.77 0.50
C LEU A 586 9.19 -5.60 1.43
N SER A 587 9.67 -4.39 1.17
CA SER A 587 9.29 -3.18 1.89
C SER A 587 7.92 -2.62 1.46
N CYS A 588 7.43 -3.01 0.27
CA CYS A 588 6.09 -2.65 -0.20
C CYS A 588 4.98 -3.60 0.31
N ASP A 589 5.36 -4.57 1.13
CA ASP A 589 4.46 -5.54 1.75
C ASP A 589 3.90 -4.98 3.06
N GLY A 590 3.04 -3.99 2.96
CA GLY A 590 2.26 -3.48 4.07
C GLY A 590 1.20 -4.47 4.55
#